data_455b8cd38651d6d0f23f7575fbf6e0c3
#
_entry.id   455b8cd38651d6d0f23f7575fbf6e0c3
#
_cell.length_a   1.000
_cell.length_b   1.000
_cell.length_c   1.000
_cell.angle_alpha   90.00
_cell.angle_beta   90.00
_cell.angle_gamma   90.00
#
_symmetry.space_group_name_H-M   'P 1'
#
loop_
_entity.id
_entity.type
_entity.pdbx_description
1 polymer ?
#
loop_
_entity_poly.entity_id
_entity_poly.type
_entity_poly.pdbx_seq_one_letter_code
_entity_poly.pdbx_strand_id
1 'polypeptide(L)'
;MTAEAADLRVTNARVVTPSGTIDGGVAAKDGKIVAVGTEANLPDADEEIDAEGNYLVPGFIDPHVHWGLSRYEFDYHEGLAHDFETETRGAVHGGVTSVVNFLLQPDPYLPDMDFFRSVGEENSYIDFAYHAIVHQDHHVEEIEGLAEEGIRSFKVFFNWYKHASPELGIDHSDAGRTYRVLDKVSEMPNGIVMFHAENEDLAYELRQDLMEEGRNDLEAWTEASPNVAEAMQIEQIAMLTEYTDSRSYI
;
A
#
# COMPACT_ATOMS: atom_id res chain seq x y z
N MET A 1 -28.63 -0.68 34.72
CA MET A 1 -28.40 0.29 33.67
C MET A 1 -28.69 -0.43 32.37
N THR A 2 -29.75 -0.09 31.64
CA THR A 2 -30.00 -0.60 30.30
C THR A 2 -28.84 -0.12 29.46
N ALA A 3 -28.11 -1.03 28.80
CA ALA A 3 -27.11 -0.66 27.83
C ALA A 3 -27.81 0.20 26.78
N GLU A 4 -27.16 1.30 26.39
CA GLU A 4 -27.65 2.15 25.31
C GLU A 4 -27.70 1.33 24.03
N ALA A 5 -28.76 1.47 23.22
CA ALA A 5 -28.93 0.72 21.98
C ALA A 5 -27.77 1.03 21.00
N ALA A 6 -27.36 0.05 20.25
CA ALA A 6 -26.41 0.19 19.16
C ALA A 6 -27.11 0.71 17.90
N ASP A 7 -26.37 1.21 16.93
CA ASP A 7 -26.93 1.62 15.64
C ASP A 7 -27.17 0.40 14.75
N LEU A 8 -26.23 -0.54 14.79
CA LEU A 8 -26.25 -1.75 13.98
C LEU A 8 -25.79 -2.96 14.81
N ARG A 9 -26.44 -4.10 14.62
CA ARG A 9 -25.89 -5.40 15.02
C ARG A 9 -25.95 -6.42 13.89
N VAL A 10 -24.92 -7.25 13.81
CA VAL A 10 -24.88 -8.43 12.94
C VAL A 10 -24.99 -9.65 13.83
N THR A 11 -26.01 -10.49 13.60
CA THR A 11 -26.30 -11.68 14.40
C THR A 11 -26.13 -12.95 13.56
N ASN A 12 -26.26 -14.12 14.20
CA ASN A 12 -26.20 -15.43 13.52
C ASN A 12 -24.94 -15.56 12.63
N ALA A 13 -23.78 -15.09 13.14
CA ALA A 13 -22.53 -15.03 12.42
C ALA A 13 -21.47 -15.97 13.03
N ARG A 14 -20.54 -16.40 12.20
CA ARG A 14 -19.26 -17.00 12.60
C ARG A 14 -18.20 -15.90 12.60
N VAL A 15 -18.07 -15.23 13.75
CA VAL A 15 -17.19 -14.06 13.87
C VAL A 15 -15.74 -14.49 13.97
N VAL A 16 -14.92 -14.02 13.04
CA VAL A 16 -13.47 -14.27 13.02
C VAL A 16 -12.76 -13.25 13.88
N THR A 17 -11.99 -13.72 14.85
CA THR A 17 -11.20 -12.90 15.77
C THR A 17 -9.74 -13.36 15.78
N PRO A 18 -8.78 -12.55 16.29
CA PRO A 18 -7.39 -12.98 16.43
C PRO A 18 -7.20 -14.26 17.27
N SER A 19 -8.13 -14.57 18.16
CA SER A 19 -8.09 -15.76 19.02
C SER A 19 -8.84 -16.97 18.45
N GLY A 20 -9.50 -16.84 17.30
CA GLY A 20 -10.26 -17.89 16.65
C GLY A 20 -11.67 -17.44 16.24
N THR A 21 -12.49 -18.39 15.80
CA THR A 21 -13.85 -18.11 15.35
C THR A 21 -14.83 -18.39 16.48
N ILE A 22 -15.80 -17.51 16.70
CA ILE A 22 -16.88 -17.65 17.66
C ILE A 22 -18.25 -17.56 16.96
N ASP A 23 -19.21 -18.38 17.41
CA ASP A 23 -20.60 -18.24 16.98
C ASP A 23 -21.27 -17.11 17.76
N GLY A 24 -21.88 -16.14 17.05
CA GLY A 24 -22.48 -14.96 17.68
C GLY A 24 -22.62 -13.79 16.75
N GLY A 25 -22.12 -12.62 17.15
CA GLY A 25 -22.26 -11.42 16.35
C GLY A 25 -21.42 -10.24 16.84
N VAL A 26 -21.66 -9.11 16.21
CA VAL A 26 -21.00 -7.83 16.47
C VAL A 26 -22.05 -6.74 16.57
N ALA A 27 -21.87 -5.79 17.49
CA ALA A 27 -22.67 -4.57 17.53
C ALA A 27 -21.77 -3.34 17.38
N ALA A 28 -22.25 -2.33 16.63
CA ALA A 28 -21.57 -1.07 16.38
C ALA A 28 -22.46 0.12 16.78
N LYS A 29 -21.81 1.18 17.27
CA LYS A 29 -22.41 2.45 17.61
C LYS A 29 -21.48 3.59 17.22
N ASP A 30 -22.01 4.64 16.60
CA ASP A 30 -21.25 5.81 16.15
C ASP A 30 -19.99 5.39 15.33
N GLY A 31 -20.15 4.42 14.42
CA GLY A 31 -19.07 3.91 13.59
C GLY A 31 -18.01 3.07 14.31
N LYS A 32 -18.24 2.66 15.56
CA LYS A 32 -17.29 1.88 16.35
C LYS A 32 -17.92 0.56 16.83
N ILE A 33 -17.13 -0.52 16.82
CA ILE A 33 -17.50 -1.79 17.42
C ILE A 33 -17.59 -1.61 18.94
N VAL A 34 -18.78 -1.84 19.52
CA VAL A 34 -19.04 -1.73 20.96
C VAL A 34 -19.19 -3.09 21.64
N ALA A 35 -19.51 -4.13 20.88
CA ALA A 35 -19.58 -5.49 21.40
C ALA A 35 -19.23 -6.54 20.33
N VAL A 36 -18.55 -7.59 20.77
CA VAL A 36 -18.28 -8.82 19.99
C VAL A 36 -18.53 -10.00 20.92
N GLY A 37 -19.38 -10.96 20.54
CA GLY A 37 -19.66 -12.10 21.38
C GLY A 37 -20.90 -12.88 20.97
N THR A 38 -21.42 -13.70 21.91
CA THR A 38 -22.66 -14.43 21.68
C THR A 38 -23.84 -13.45 21.60
N GLU A 39 -24.85 -13.79 20.82
CA GLU A 39 -26.03 -12.92 20.58
C GLU A 39 -26.69 -12.42 21.87
N ALA A 40 -26.77 -13.28 22.91
CA ALA A 40 -27.35 -12.92 24.18
C ALA A 40 -26.63 -11.79 24.91
N ASN A 41 -25.40 -11.51 24.55
CA ASN A 41 -24.55 -10.47 25.12
C ASN A 41 -24.45 -9.20 24.29
N LEU A 42 -25.06 -9.19 23.10
CA LEU A 42 -25.09 -7.99 22.26
C LEU A 42 -26.21 -7.04 22.75
N PRO A 43 -25.99 -5.73 22.71
CA PRO A 43 -27.05 -4.76 22.96
C PRO A 43 -28.12 -4.85 21.85
N ASP A 44 -29.32 -4.38 22.15
CA ASP A 44 -30.33 -4.10 21.10
C ASP A 44 -29.79 -3.04 20.15
N ALA A 45 -30.22 -3.06 18.89
CA ALA A 45 -29.78 -2.12 17.87
C ALA A 45 -30.98 -1.62 17.05
N ASP A 46 -30.79 -0.44 16.41
CA ASP A 46 -31.78 0.16 15.51
C ASP A 46 -31.88 -0.65 14.21
N GLU A 47 -30.77 -1.20 13.72
CA GLU A 47 -30.69 -2.06 12.54
C GLU A 47 -30.07 -3.42 12.89
N GLU A 48 -30.60 -4.48 12.29
CA GLU A 48 -30.11 -5.85 12.46
C GLU A 48 -29.89 -6.54 11.12
N ILE A 49 -28.70 -7.17 10.97
CA ILE A 49 -28.35 -8.01 9.83
C ILE A 49 -28.21 -9.45 10.34
N ASP A 50 -29.03 -10.36 9.81
CA ASP A 50 -28.82 -11.81 10.00
C ASP A 50 -27.73 -12.29 9.02
N ALA A 51 -26.63 -12.75 9.54
CA ALA A 51 -25.52 -13.28 8.74
C ALA A 51 -25.79 -14.71 8.20
N GLU A 52 -26.93 -15.32 8.54
CA GLU A 52 -27.35 -16.64 8.05
C GLU A 52 -26.28 -17.75 8.28
N GLY A 53 -25.52 -17.65 9.35
CA GLY A 53 -24.44 -18.58 9.67
C GLY A 53 -23.15 -18.36 8.87
N ASN A 54 -23.07 -17.30 8.09
CA ASN A 54 -21.88 -16.97 7.32
C ASN A 54 -20.75 -16.39 8.22
N TYR A 55 -19.55 -16.34 7.67
CA TYR A 55 -18.42 -15.71 8.33
C TYR A 55 -18.59 -14.19 8.36
N LEU A 56 -18.34 -13.61 9.52
CA LEU A 56 -18.19 -12.17 9.72
C LEU A 56 -16.72 -11.88 10.02
N VAL A 57 -16.10 -11.10 9.15
CA VAL A 57 -14.68 -10.72 9.22
C VAL A 57 -14.57 -9.20 9.27
N PRO A 58 -13.47 -8.63 9.82
CA PRO A 58 -13.16 -7.23 9.60
C PRO A 58 -13.07 -6.92 8.12
N GLY A 59 -13.40 -5.69 7.71
CA GLY A 59 -13.13 -5.23 6.35
C GLY A 59 -11.66 -5.41 6.00
N PHE A 60 -11.37 -5.84 4.76
CA PHE A 60 -10.00 -6.05 4.32
C PHE A 60 -9.31 -4.70 4.09
N ILE A 61 -8.00 -4.69 4.36
CA ILE A 61 -7.12 -3.57 4.05
C ILE A 61 -6.22 -4.01 2.91
N ASP A 62 -6.25 -3.29 1.79
CA ASP A 62 -5.27 -3.46 0.73
C ASP A 62 -4.18 -2.38 0.85
N PRO A 63 -2.99 -2.75 1.36
CA PRO A 63 -1.92 -1.79 1.60
C PRO A 63 -1.04 -1.56 0.38
N HIS A 64 -1.41 -2.03 -0.82
CA HIS A 64 -0.51 -1.99 -1.97
C HIS A 64 -1.26 -1.80 -3.29
N VAL A 65 -1.68 -0.56 -3.57
CA VAL A 65 -2.33 -0.21 -4.84
C VAL A 65 -1.59 0.94 -5.53
N HIS A 66 -1.58 0.90 -6.86
CA HIS A 66 -0.92 1.90 -7.71
C HIS A 66 -1.95 2.55 -8.63
N TRP A 67 -2.62 3.57 -8.13
CA TRP A 67 -3.60 4.34 -8.87
C TRP A 67 -3.01 5.63 -9.45
N GLY A 68 -3.65 6.14 -10.50
CA GLY A 68 -3.16 7.29 -11.25
C GLY A 68 -2.18 6.92 -12.38
N LEU A 69 -1.69 5.67 -12.39
CA LEU A 69 -0.70 5.19 -13.36
C LEU A 69 -1.30 4.46 -14.57
N SER A 70 -2.56 4.02 -14.45
CA SER A 70 -3.18 3.11 -15.41
C SER A 70 -3.56 3.76 -16.73
N ARG A 71 -3.48 5.08 -16.84
CA ARG A 71 -3.95 5.81 -18.02
C ARG A 71 -2.92 6.80 -18.52
N TYR A 72 -2.08 6.37 -19.41
CA TYR A 72 -1.15 7.24 -20.16
C TYR A 72 -1.85 8.36 -20.99
N GLU A 73 -3.18 8.33 -21.08
CA GLU A 73 -3.98 9.31 -21.81
C GLU A 73 -4.41 10.51 -20.96
N PHE A 74 -4.28 10.42 -19.63
CA PHE A 74 -4.61 11.50 -18.69
C PHE A 74 -3.33 12.01 -18.02
N ASP A 75 -3.39 13.25 -17.54
CA ASP A 75 -2.40 13.64 -16.57
C ASP A 75 -2.59 12.82 -15.27
N TYR A 76 -1.55 12.77 -14.44
CA TYR A 76 -1.56 11.95 -13.22
C TYR A 76 -2.73 12.31 -12.29
N HIS A 77 -3.06 13.59 -12.18
CA HIS A 77 -4.10 14.08 -11.28
C HIS A 77 -5.51 13.65 -11.73
N GLU A 78 -5.80 13.74 -13.03
CA GLU A 78 -7.07 13.28 -13.60
C GLU A 78 -7.19 11.75 -13.49
N GLY A 79 -6.11 11.03 -13.77
CA GLY A 79 -6.02 9.58 -13.65
C GLY A 79 -6.25 9.12 -12.22
N LEU A 80 -5.67 9.81 -11.24
CA LEU A 80 -5.83 9.49 -9.82
C LEU A 80 -7.29 9.63 -9.35
N ALA A 81 -7.97 10.73 -9.69
CA ALA A 81 -9.37 10.94 -9.35
C ALA A 81 -10.29 9.86 -9.94
N HIS A 82 -10.07 9.53 -11.22
CA HIS A 82 -10.81 8.47 -11.90
C HIS A 82 -10.60 7.10 -11.23
N ASP A 83 -9.34 6.75 -10.92
CA ASP A 83 -9.02 5.45 -10.33
C ASP A 83 -9.57 5.35 -8.89
N PHE A 84 -9.56 6.45 -8.12
CA PHE A 84 -10.22 6.46 -6.81
C PHE A 84 -11.71 6.12 -6.92
N GLU A 85 -12.44 6.71 -7.87
CA GLU A 85 -13.87 6.42 -8.06
C GLU A 85 -14.10 4.97 -8.50
N THR A 86 -13.39 4.51 -9.53
CA THR A 86 -13.67 3.22 -10.16
C THR A 86 -13.13 2.04 -9.37
N GLU A 87 -11.90 2.13 -8.87
CA GLU A 87 -11.23 1.03 -8.22
C GLU A 87 -11.72 0.84 -6.78
N THR A 88 -12.00 1.92 -6.03
CA THR A 88 -12.56 1.78 -4.68
C THR A 88 -13.96 1.20 -4.71
N ARG A 89 -14.76 1.50 -5.75
CA ARG A 89 -16.06 0.85 -5.95
C ARG A 89 -15.91 -0.63 -6.23
N GLY A 90 -14.90 -1.04 -7.01
CA GLY A 90 -14.56 -2.45 -7.21
C GLY A 90 -14.10 -3.11 -5.92
N ALA A 91 -13.23 -2.45 -5.18
CA ALA A 91 -12.65 -2.93 -3.94
C ALA A 91 -13.72 -3.21 -2.86
N VAL A 92 -14.69 -2.31 -2.69
CA VAL A 92 -15.78 -2.51 -1.71
C VAL A 92 -16.64 -3.74 -2.03
N HIS A 93 -16.85 -4.06 -3.30
CA HIS A 93 -17.53 -5.30 -3.69
C HIS A 93 -16.74 -6.56 -3.34
N GLY A 94 -15.42 -6.45 -3.21
CA GLY A 94 -14.53 -7.52 -2.71
C GLY A 94 -14.38 -7.57 -1.19
N GLY A 95 -15.04 -6.66 -0.46
CA GLY A 95 -14.94 -6.57 1.00
C GLY A 95 -13.74 -5.78 1.51
N VAL A 96 -13.03 -5.06 0.63
CA VAL A 96 -11.97 -4.12 1.03
C VAL A 96 -12.63 -2.83 1.53
N THR A 97 -12.23 -2.37 2.70
CA THR A 97 -12.76 -1.16 3.34
C THR A 97 -11.71 -0.07 3.54
N SER A 98 -10.45 -0.38 3.30
CA SER A 98 -9.35 0.59 3.37
C SER A 98 -8.26 0.23 2.37
N VAL A 99 -7.64 1.24 1.77
CA VAL A 99 -6.54 1.07 0.82
C VAL A 99 -5.38 2.01 1.16
N VAL A 100 -4.18 1.61 0.76
CA VAL A 100 -3.02 2.52 0.81
C VAL A 100 -2.42 2.63 -0.58
N ASN A 101 -2.59 3.80 -1.20
CA ASN A 101 -2.10 4.07 -2.56
C ASN A 101 -0.67 4.63 -2.54
N PHE A 102 0.11 4.26 -3.55
CA PHE A 102 1.44 4.82 -3.76
C PHE A 102 1.37 6.13 -4.54
N LEU A 103 1.82 7.23 -3.92
CA LEU A 103 2.06 8.48 -4.62
C LEU A 103 3.30 8.34 -5.51
N LEU A 104 3.14 8.72 -6.77
CA LEU A 104 4.22 8.73 -7.76
C LEU A 104 4.10 9.94 -8.66
N GLN A 105 5.04 10.87 -8.54
CA GLN A 105 5.23 11.99 -9.46
C GLN A 105 6.70 12.39 -9.46
N PRO A 106 7.21 13.01 -10.54
CA PRO A 106 8.59 13.48 -10.60
C PRO A 106 8.84 14.72 -9.73
N ASP A 107 7.80 15.51 -9.47
CA ASP A 107 7.87 16.74 -8.67
C ASP A 107 7.73 16.45 -7.16
N PRO A 108 8.09 17.41 -6.29
CA PRO A 108 7.89 17.29 -4.84
C PRO A 108 6.42 17.01 -4.47
N TYR A 109 6.20 16.17 -3.44
CA TYR A 109 4.86 15.81 -2.97
C TYR A 109 4.21 16.84 -2.06
N LEU A 110 4.99 17.49 -1.18
CA LEU A 110 4.45 18.38 -0.14
C LEU A 110 3.57 19.50 -0.69
N PRO A 111 3.91 20.16 -1.82
CA PRO A 111 3.05 21.20 -2.39
C PRO A 111 1.66 20.69 -2.81
N ASP A 112 1.53 19.40 -3.13
CA ASP A 112 0.32 18.79 -3.68
C ASP A 112 -0.47 17.97 -2.64
N MET A 113 -0.07 17.96 -1.36
CA MET A 113 -0.72 17.14 -0.32
C MET A 113 -2.19 17.47 -0.15
N ASP A 114 -2.59 18.74 -0.26
CA ASP A 114 -4.00 19.12 -0.19
C ASP A 114 -4.80 18.58 -1.36
N PHE A 115 -4.21 18.54 -2.55
CA PHE A 115 -4.80 17.91 -3.72
C PHE A 115 -4.98 16.41 -3.50
N PHE A 116 -3.95 15.68 -3.10
CA PHE A 116 -4.03 14.23 -2.86
C PHE A 116 -5.11 13.88 -1.83
N ARG A 117 -5.22 14.68 -0.77
CA ARG A 117 -6.24 14.49 0.25
C ARG A 117 -7.65 14.72 -0.31
N SER A 118 -7.85 15.84 -1.03
CA SER A 118 -9.16 16.17 -1.60
C SER A 118 -9.63 15.17 -2.65
N VAL A 119 -8.71 14.67 -3.49
CA VAL A 119 -9.03 13.65 -4.49
C VAL A 119 -9.58 12.38 -3.85
N GLY A 120 -8.94 11.89 -2.78
CA GLY A 120 -9.42 10.72 -2.07
C GLY A 120 -10.75 10.98 -1.35
N GLU A 121 -10.90 12.13 -0.68
CA GLU A 121 -12.12 12.50 0.05
C GLU A 121 -13.34 12.66 -0.88
N GLU A 122 -13.14 13.17 -2.08
CA GLU A 122 -14.22 13.43 -3.04
C GLU A 122 -14.63 12.19 -3.85
N ASN A 123 -13.71 11.24 -4.08
CA ASN A 123 -13.92 10.15 -5.04
C ASN A 123 -13.90 8.75 -4.41
N SER A 124 -13.37 8.56 -3.20
CA SER A 124 -13.27 7.24 -2.61
C SER A 124 -14.57 6.77 -1.96
N TYR A 125 -14.93 5.49 -2.15
CA TYR A 125 -16.02 4.81 -1.45
C TYR A 125 -15.56 4.15 -0.13
N ILE A 126 -14.26 4.11 0.13
CA ILE A 126 -13.64 3.45 1.29
C ILE A 126 -12.55 4.33 1.89
N ASP A 127 -12.08 4.00 3.08
CA ASP A 127 -10.97 4.71 3.72
C ASP A 127 -9.69 4.56 2.88
N PHE A 128 -8.87 5.61 2.88
CA PHE A 128 -7.62 5.60 2.13
C PHE A 128 -6.48 6.24 2.92
N ALA A 129 -5.27 5.86 2.54
CA ALA A 129 -4.03 6.47 2.99
C ALA A 129 -3.00 6.44 1.84
N TYR A 130 -1.83 7.02 2.08
CA TYR A 130 -0.77 7.09 1.08
C TYR A 130 0.55 6.52 1.58
N HIS A 131 1.27 5.88 0.66
CA HIS A 131 2.71 5.68 0.71
C HIS A 131 3.37 6.67 -0.26
N ALA A 132 4.58 7.12 0.03
CA ALA A 132 5.35 7.94 -0.91
C ALA A 132 6.46 7.13 -1.56
N ILE A 133 6.54 7.18 -2.91
CA ILE A 133 7.65 6.59 -3.65
C ILE A 133 8.80 7.58 -3.67
N VAL A 134 9.97 7.17 -3.19
CA VAL A 134 11.18 7.99 -3.13
C VAL A 134 12.10 7.62 -4.28
N HIS A 135 12.06 8.40 -5.36
CA HIS A 135 12.84 8.16 -6.58
C HIS A 135 13.63 9.38 -7.03
N GLN A 136 13.53 10.51 -6.33
CA GLN A 136 14.29 11.73 -6.56
C GLN A 136 14.98 12.18 -5.28
N ASP A 137 16.04 12.98 -5.39
CA ASP A 137 16.77 13.47 -4.21
C ASP A 137 15.91 14.42 -3.36
N HIS A 138 15.06 15.23 -3.98
CA HIS A 138 14.14 16.10 -3.25
C HIS A 138 13.08 15.31 -2.47
N HIS A 139 12.65 14.13 -2.94
CA HIS A 139 11.75 13.27 -2.16
C HIS A 139 12.39 12.78 -0.87
N VAL A 140 13.71 12.56 -0.86
CA VAL A 140 14.44 12.24 0.38
C VAL A 140 14.37 13.39 1.37
N GLU A 141 14.46 14.64 0.88
CA GLU A 141 14.38 15.83 1.72
C GLU A 141 12.96 16.08 2.27
N GLU A 142 11.93 15.58 1.60
CA GLU A 142 10.53 15.72 2.03
C GLU A 142 10.09 14.70 3.09
N ILE A 143 10.85 13.65 3.37
CA ILE A 143 10.45 12.53 4.26
C ILE A 143 9.91 13.01 5.61
N GLU A 144 10.56 13.99 6.24
CA GLU A 144 10.13 14.53 7.54
C GLU A 144 8.81 15.31 7.43
N GLY A 145 8.67 16.16 6.40
CA GLY A 145 7.43 16.90 6.15
C GLY A 145 6.27 15.95 5.79
N LEU A 146 6.53 14.92 4.99
CA LEU A 146 5.51 13.91 4.69
C LEU A 146 5.06 13.13 5.93
N ALA A 147 5.97 12.92 6.90
CA ALA A 147 5.60 12.31 8.17
C ALA A 147 4.68 13.20 9.02
N GLU A 148 4.84 14.52 8.94
CA GLU A 148 3.93 15.48 9.57
C GLU A 148 2.54 15.45 8.93
N GLU A 149 2.45 15.19 7.60
CA GLU A 149 1.22 14.96 6.84
C GLU A 149 0.61 13.56 7.07
N GLY A 150 1.26 12.71 7.87
CA GLY A 150 0.78 11.37 8.23
C GLY A 150 1.35 10.23 7.40
N ILE A 151 2.17 10.49 6.38
CA ILE A 151 2.82 9.47 5.56
C ILE A 151 4.09 8.99 6.26
N ARG A 152 4.09 7.73 6.72
CA ARG A 152 5.21 7.13 7.47
C ARG A 152 5.80 5.90 6.79
N SER A 153 5.38 5.65 5.58
CA SER A 153 5.82 4.50 4.79
C SER A 153 6.28 4.98 3.42
N PHE A 154 7.49 4.56 3.05
CA PHE A 154 8.20 5.05 1.88
C PHE A 154 8.61 3.88 1.00
N LYS A 155 8.44 3.99 -0.30
CA LYS A 155 8.79 2.96 -1.27
C LYS A 155 10.04 3.34 -2.04
N VAL A 156 10.95 2.39 -2.17
CA VAL A 156 12.17 2.49 -2.97
C VAL A 156 12.21 1.36 -3.99
N PHE A 157 12.53 1.68 -5.22
CA PHE A 157 12.70 0.71 -6.29
C PHE A 157 14.17 0.64 -6.71
N PHE A 158 14.73 -0.56 -6.77
CA PHE A 158 16.07 -0.78 -7.31
C PHE A 158 16.08 -1.11 -8.79
N ASN A 159 15.00 -1.73 -9.29
CA ASN A 159 14.89 -2.20 -10.66
C ASN A 159 14.16 -1.24 -11.59
N TRP A 160 13.77 -0.04 -11.13
CA TRP A 160 12.97 0.81 -11.99
C TRP A 160 13.84 1.54 -12.99
N TYR A 161 13.95 0.91 -14.16
CA TYR A 161 14.30 1.51 -15.43
C TYR A 161 15.57 2.38 -15.47
N LYS A 162 16.63 1.97 -14.77
CA LYS A 162 17.95 2.62 -14.93
C LYS A 162 18.28 2.86 -16.41
N HIS A 163 17.80 1.97 -17.27
CA HIS A 163 18.10 1.98 -18.69
C HIS A 163 16.89 2.34 -19.59
N ALA A 164 15.69 2.46 -19.05
CA ALA A 164 14.47 2.60 -19.87
C ALA A 164 13.61 3.83 -19.61
N SER A 165 13.87 4.68 -18.59
CA SER A 165 12.91 5.73 -18.26
C SER A 165 13.45 7.09 -17.84
N PRO A 166 14.45 7.66 -18.53
CA PRO A 166 14.68 9.10 -18.43
C PRO A 166 13.43 9.90 -18.83
N GLU A 167 12.58 9.32 -19.68
CA GLU A 167 11.36 9.93 -20.22
C GLU A 167 10.23 10.06 -19.19
N LEU A 168 10.21 9.21 -18.16
CA LEU A 168 9.19 9.25 -17.09
C LEU A 168 9.61 10.11 -15.88
N GLY A 169 10.80 10.69 -15.90
CA GLY A 169 11.32 11.48 -14.77
C GLY A 169 11.55 10.67 -13.49
N ILE A 170 11.59 9.33 -13.61
CA ILE A 170 11.77 8.42 -12.48
C ILE A 170 13.21 7.93 -12.47
N ASP A 171 13.94 8.23 -11.38
CA ASP A 171 15.27 7.72 -11.16
C ASP A 171 15.26 6.39 -10.41
N HIS A 172 16.16 5.47 -10.80
CA HIS A 172 16.43 4.30 -9.97
C HIS A 172 17.12 4.71 -8.67
N SER A 173 16.94 3.92 -7.63
CA SER A 173 17.64 4.11 -6.36
C SER A 173 18.92 3.30 -6.33
N ASP A 174 20.01 3.96 -5.95
CA ASP A 174 21.28 3.32 -5.62
C ASP A 174 21.42 3.10 -4.09
N ALA A 175 22.50 2.47 -3.69
CA ALA A 175 22.80 2.24 -2.26
C ALA A 175 22.90 3.54 -1.45
N GLY A 176 23.35 4.64 -2.07
CA GLY A 176 23.51 5.93 -1.39
C GLY A 176 22.15 6.57 -1.08
N ARG A 177 21.25 6.62 -2.06
CA ARG A 177 19.88 7.13 -1.83
C ARG A 177 19.14 6.22 -0.85
N THR A 178 19.25 4.90 -1.00
CA THR A 178 18.65 3.93 -0.08
C THR A 178 19.12 4.15 1.35
N TYR A 179 20.42 4.34 1.56
CA TYR A 179 20.98 4.67 2.87
C TYR A 179 20.34 5.95 3.45
N ARG A 180 20.25 7.03 2.67
CA ARG A 180 19.66 8.29 3.15
C ARG A 180 18.18 8.15 3.52
N VAL A 181 17.41 7.37 2.76
CA VAL A 181 16.01 7.09 3.07
C VAL A 181 15.89 6.30 4.37
N LEU A 182 16.65 5.21 4.51
CA LEU A 182 16.64 4.37 5.71
C LEU A 182 17.08 5.16 6.96
N ASP A 183 18.14 5.97 6.84
CA ASP A 183 18.66 6.82 7.91
C ASP A 183 17.61 7.82 8.43
N LYS A 184 16.96 8.56 7.53
CA LYS A 184 15.88 9.48 7.90
C LYS A 184 14.66 8.76 8.51
N VAL A 185 14.27 7.61 7.97
CA VAL A 185 13.11 6.84 8.45
C VAL A 185 13.41 6.14 9.77
N SER A 186 14.67 5.81 10.09
CA SER A 186 15.08 5.20 11.36
C SER A 186 14.73 6.05 12.58
N GLU A 187 14.80 7.37 12.44
CA GLU A 187 14.46 8.32 13.49
C GLU A 187 12.95 8.54 13.65
N MET A 188 12.15 8.03 12.71
CA MET A 188 10.71 8.26 12.65
C MET A 188 9.93 7.21 13.46
N PRO A 189 9.09 7.60 14.44
CA PRO A 189 8.21 6.68 15.12
C PRO A 189 7.27 5.96 14.15
N ASN A 190 7.33 4.63 14.12
CA ASN A 190 6.57 3.76 13.20
C ASN A 190 6.88 3.96 11.70
N GLY A 191 8.01 4.58 11.37
CA GLY A 191 8.50 4.66 10.00
C GLY A 191 8.86 3.28 9.44
N ILE A 192 8.62 3.06 8.15
CA ILE A 192 9.00 1.84 7.44
C ILE A 192 9.37 2.15 5.99
N VAL A 193 10.40 1.48 5.48
CA VAL A 193 10.78 1.56 4.07
C VAL A 193 10.43 0.26 3.37
N MET A 194 9.68 0.35 2.29
CA MET A 194 9.31 -0.78 1.44
C MET A 194 10.21 -0.83 0.23
N PHE A 195 10.59 -2.03 -0.19
CA PHE A 195 11.49 -2.22 -1.32
C PHE A 195 10.89 -3.14 -2.37
N HIS A 196 11.08 -2.77 -3.64
CA HIS A 196 11.10 -3.71 -4.73
C HIS A 196 12.56 -4.11 -4.93
N ALA A 197 12.89 -5.34 -4.57
CA ALA A 197 14.27 -5.81 -4.44
C ALA A 197 14.66 -6.68 -5.64
N GLU A 198 15.15 -6.06 -6.70
CA GLU A 198 15.71 -6.76 -7.85
C GLU A 198 16.95 -6.02 -8.34
N ASN A 199 18.02 -6.76 -8.67
CA ASN A 199 19.24 -6.16 -9.19
C ASN A 199 19.07 -5.86 -10.69
N GLU A 200 18.79 -4.60 -11.01
CA GLU A 200 18.52 -4.14 -12.37
C GLU A 200 19.73 -4.29 -13.30
N ASP A 201 20.95 -4.11 -12.81
CA ASP A 201 22.13 -4.25 -13.65
C ASP A 201 22.23 -5.69 -14.19
N LEU A 202 22.02 -6.69 -13.34
CA LEU A 202 22.01 -8.09 -13.76
C LEU A 202 20.83 -8.41 -14.68
N ALA A 203 19.63 -8.00 -14.29
CA ALA A 203 18.43 -8.23 -15.08
C ALA A 203 18.51 -7.56 -16.46
N TYR A 204 19.10 -6.38 -16.54
CA TYR A 204 19.32 -5.68 -17.81
C TYR A 204 20.24 -6.46 -18.75
N GLU A 205 21.42 -6.88 -18.28
CA GLU A 205 22.37 -7.64 -19.10
C GLU A 205 21.72 -8.95 -19.64
N LEU A 206 21.03 -9.67 -18.76
CA LEU A 206 20.34 -10.89 -19.19
C LEU A 206 19.24 -10.62 -20.22
N ARG A 207 18.50 -9.52 -20.09
CA ARG A 207 17.53 -9.10 -21.12
C ARG A 207 18.21 -8.80 -22.47
N GLN A 208 19.36 -8.13 -22.44
CA GLN A 208 20.09 -7.83 -23.68
C GLN A 208 20.57 -9.13 -24.35
N ASP A 209 21.15 -10.07 -23.60
CA ASP A 209 21.59 -11.36 -24.13
C ASP A 209 20.44 -12.11 -24.81
N LEU A 210 19.28 -12.21 -24.13
CA LEU A 210 18.09 -12.88 -24.67
C LEU A 210 17.53 -12.18 -25.93
N MET A 211 17.53 -10.85 -25.94
CA MET A 211 17.09 -10.08 -27.11
C MET A 211 18.05 -10.28 -28.30
N GLU A 212 19.37 -10.36 -28.09
CA GLU A 212 20.35 -10.68 -29.13
C GLU A 212 20.17 -12.09 -29.70
N GLU A 213 19.68 -13.03 -28.88
CA GLU A 213 19.29 -14.37 -29.31
C GLU A 213 17.95 -14.41 -30.06
N GLY A 214 17.27 -13.26 -30.17
CA GLY A 214 15.95 -13.11 -30.81
C GLY A 214 14.80 -13.61 -29.92
N ARG A 215 15.03 -13.76 -28.62
CA ARG A 215 14.03 -14.18 -27.65
C ARG A 215 13.38 -12.95 -27.00
N ASN A 216 12.07 -12.82 -27.19
CA ASN A 216 11.24 -11.76 -26.62
C ASN A 216 9.87 -12.26 -26.14
N ASP A 217 9.81 -13.55 -25.82
CA ASP A 217 8.63 -14.23 -25.30
C ASP A 217 8.51 -14.06 -23.76
N LEU A 218 7.38 -14.52 -23.19
CA LEU A 218 7.15 -14.44 -21.74
C LEU A 218 8.12 -15.32 -20.92
N GLU A 219 8.64 -16.39 -21.51
CA GLU A 219 9.62 -17.27 -20.86
C GLU A 219 10.96 -16.53 -20.73
N ALA A 220 11.40 -15.84 -21.79
CA ALA A 220 12.58 -14.99 -21.78
C ALA A 220 12.49 -13.87 -20.71
N TRP A 221 11.31 -13.29 -20.50
CA TRP A 221 11.09 -12.34 -19.43
C TRP A 221 11.39 -12.95 -18.05
N THR A 222 10.94 -14.18 -17.80
CA THR A 222 11.20 -14.87 -16.54
C THR A 222 12.68 -15.24 -16.39
N GLU A 223 13.35 -15.62 -17.47
CA GLU A 223 14.78 -15.94 -17.46
C GLU A 223 15.65 -14.71 -17.19
N ALA A 224 15.21 -13.53 -17.65
CA ALA A 224 15.90 -12.26 -17.42
C ALA A 224 15.80 -11.74 -15.97
N SER A 225 14.89 -12.30 -15.17
CA SER A 225 14.68 -11.94 -13.76
C SER A 225 14.93 -13.15 -12.85
N PRO A 226 16.18 -13.66 -12.78
CA PRO A 226 16.50 -14.86 -12.01
C PRO A 226 16.49 -14.56 -10.50
N ASN A 227 16.20 -15.59 -9.70
CA ASN A 227 16.18 -15.48 -8.23
C ASN A 227 17.44 -14.87 -7.63
N VAL A 228 18.59 -15.01 -8.30
CA VAL A 228 19.86 -14.42 -7.82
C VAL A 228 19.82 -12.88 -7.87
N ALA A 229 19.12 -12.27 -8.84
CA ALA A 229 18.98 -10.82 -8.91
C ALA A 229 18.19 -10.28 -7.71
N GLU A 230 17.12 -10.96 -7.31
CA GLU A 230 16.35 -10.67 -6.10
C GLU A 230 17.18 -10.88 -4.83
N ALA A 231 17.82 -12.05 -4.70
CA ALA A 231 18.63 -12.39 -3.53
C ALA A 231 19.77 -11.39 -3.27
N MET A 232 20.48 -10.97 -4.32
CA MET A 232 21.55 -9.96 -4.20
C MET A 232 21.01 -8.63 -3.65
N GLN A 233 19.85 -8.22 -4.09
CA GLN A 233 19.27 -6.96 -3.68
C GLN A 233 18.68 -7.03 -2.27
N ILE A 234 18.08 -8.16 -1.90
CA ILE A 234 17.61 -8.42 -0.52
C ILE A 234 18.77 -8.37 0.47
N GLU A 235 19.91 -9.00 0.14
CA GLU A 235 21.12 -8.96 1.00
C GLU A 235 21.61 -7.52 1.20
N GLN A 236 21.68 -6.72 0.14
CA GLN A 236 22.09 -5.32 0.23
C GLN A 236 21.14 -4.50 1.12
N ILE A 237 19.82 -4.67 0.93
CA ILE A 237 18.79 -3.98 1.74
C ILE A 237 18.93 -4.40 3.22
N ALA A 238 19.07 -5.69 3.50
CA ALA A 238 19.19 -6.20 4.86
C ALA A 238 20.41 -5.61 5.58
N MET A 239 21.56 -5.54 4.90
CA MET A 239 22.77 -4.94 5.45
C MET A 239 22.61 -3.44 5.75
N LEU A 240 21.97 -2.68 4.85
CA LEU A 240 21.71 -1.26 5.06
C LEU A 240 20.68 -1.03 6.17
N THR A 241 19.64 -1.85 6.23
CA THR A 241 18.59 -1.80 7.28
C THR A 241 19.20 -2.05 8.66
N GLU A 242 20.07 -3.08 8.79
CA GLU A 242 20.80 -3.35 10.02
C GLU A 242 21.72 -2.19 10.39
N TYR A 243 22.47 -1.65 9.42
CA TYR A 243 23.43 -0.57 9.64
C TYR A 243 22.75 0.72 10.12
N THR A 244 21.53 1.02 9.67
CA THR A 244 20.78 2.23 10.04
C THR A 244 19.83 2.03 11.21
N ASP A 245 19.71 0.81 11.75
CA ASP A 245 18.73 0.44 12.78
C ASP A 245 17.28 0.82 12.39
N SER A 246 16.98 0.75 11.08
CA SER A 246 15.68 1.09 10.52
C SER A 246 14.78 -0.14 10.41
N ARG A 247 13.57 0.06 9.89
CA ARG A 247 12.64 -1.02 9.55
C ARG A 247 12.43 -1.06 8.05
N SER A 248 12.49 -2.26 7.50
CA SER A 248 12.21 -2.48 6.09
C SER A 248 11.21 -3.61 5.88
N TYR A 249 10.56 -3.57 4.72
CA TYR A 249 9.64 -4.56 4.19
C TYR A 249 10.00 -4.82 2.73
N ILE A 250 10.02 -6.08 2.27
CA ILE A 250 10.39 -6.50 0.92
C ILE A 250 9.20 -7.19 0.26
#